data_40a3ef1dd8d2a35ff377a11337ae3538
#
_entry.id   40a3ef1dd8d2a35ff377a11337ae3538
#
_cell.length_a   1.000
_cell.length_b   1.000
_cell.length_c   1.000
_cell.angle_alpha   90.00
_cell.angle_beta   90.00
_cell.angle_gamma   90.00
#
_symmetry.space_group_name_H-M   'P 1'
#
loop_
_entity.id
_entity.type
_entity.pdbx_description
1 polymer ?
#
loop_
_entity_poly.entity_id
_entity_poly.type
_entity_poly.pdbx_seq_one_letter_code
_entity_poly.pdbx_strand_id
1 'polypeptide(L)'
;MPSKTDILDLYFMDARCKLIDIAAFLDRVDRHEGEVDFRHRGFLKAMEAMLDPGDDPRAKAVLDALSDHSVEPADKATIQFAYGAPQDQ
;
A
#
# COMPACT_ATOMS: atom_id res chain seq x y z
N MET A 1 20.16 -17.40 -14.86
CA MET A 1 19.08 -16.52 -14.37
C MET A 1 17.94 -17.34 -13.83
N PRO A 2 17.41 -16.99 -12.66
CA PRO A 2 16.22 -17.67 -12.17
C PRO A 2 15.02 -17.44 -13.08
N SER A 3 14.19 -18.44 -13.19
CA SER A 3 12.93 -18.34 -13.90
C SER A 3 11.86 -17.78 -12.96
N LYS A 4 10.70 -17.47 -13.52
CA LYS A 4 9.56 -17.06 -12.70
C LYS A 4 9.16 -18.13 -11.70
N THR A 5 9.24 -19.40 -12.10
CA THR A 5 8.92 -20.51 -11.21
C THR A 5 9.91 -20.57 -10.04
N ASP A 6 11.20 -20.30 -10.29
CA ASP A 6 12.18 -20.26 -9.22
C ASP A 6 11.85 -19.18 -8.19
N ILE A 7 11.44 -18.01 -8.65
CA ILE A 7 11.05 -16.91 -7.77
C ILE A 7 9.79 -17.28 -6.99
N LEU A 8 8.82 -17.88 -7.65
CA LEU A 8 7.61 -18.33 -6.97
C LEU A 8 7.93 -19.37 -5.89
N ASP A 9 8.85 -20.30 -6.19
CA ASP A 9 9.24 -21.31 -5.21
C ASP A 9 9.86 -20.69 -3.95
N LEU A 10 10.64 -19.62 -4.14
CA LEU A 10 11.31 -18.98 -3.01
C LEU A 10 10.39 -18.09 -2.17
N TYR A 11 9.45 -17.40 -2.80
CA TYR A 11 8.77 -16.31 -2.14
C TYR A 11 7.25 -16.47 -2.01
N PHE A 12 6.66 -17.46 -2.68
CA PHE A 12 5.21 -17.56 -2.73
C PHE A 12 4.56 -17.65 -1.35
N MET A 13 5.10 -18.52 -0.48
CA MET A 13 4.47 -18.72 0.83
C MET A 13 4.51 -17.45 1.68
N ASP A 14 5.62 -16.71 1.60
CA ASP A 14 5.71 -15.43 2.32
C ASP A 14 4.70 -14.42 1.76
N ALA A 15 4.63 -14.30 0.44
CA ALA A 15 3.69 -13.39 -0.20
C ALA A 15 2.25 -13.78 0.11
N ARG A 16 1.96 -15.08 0.12
CA ARG A 16 0.63 -15.59 0.45
C ARG A 16 0.22 -15.17 1.86
N CYS A 17 1.12 -15.33 2.82
CA CYS A 17 0.86 -14.95 4.20
C CYS A 17 0.58 -13.44 4.32
N LYS A 18 1.38 -12.64 3.61
CA LYS A 18 1.20 -11.19 3.64
C LYS A 18 -0.14 -10.77 3.04
N LEU A 19 -0.56 -11.43 1.96
CA LEU A 19 -1.85 -11.11 1.35
C LEU A 19 -2.99 -11.47 2.28
N ILE A 20 -2.91 -12.61 2.96
CA ILE A 20 -3.92 -13.01 3.93
C ILE A 20 -3.97 -12.00 5.09
N ASP A 21 -2.81 -11.53 5.56
CA ASP A 21 -2.75 -10.52 6.61
C ASP A 21 -3.41 -9.22 6.18
N ILE A 22 -3.23 -8.82 4.92
CA ILE A 22 -3.86 -7.63 4.37
C ILE A 22 -5.38 -7.80 4.36
N ALA A 23 -5.84 -8.96 3.89
CA ALA A 23 -7.29 -9.24 3.86
C ALA A 23 -7.87 -9.21 5.27
N ALA A 24 -7.18 -9.79 6.24
CA ALA A 24 -7.63 -9.78 7.63
C ALA A 24 -7.68 -8.37 8.20
N PHE A 25 -6.71 -7.54 7.84
CA PHE A 25 -6.70 -6.13 8.23
C PHE A 25 -7.95 -5.41 7.72
N LEU A 26 -8.28 -5.59 6.45
CA LEU A 26 -9.46 -4.96 5.87
C LEU A 26 -10.75 -5.47 6.52
N ASP A 27 -10.81 -6.77 6.83
CA ASP A 27 -11.95 -7.33 7.56
C ASP A 27 -12.12 -6.71 8.94
N ARG A 28 -11.00 -6.45 9.63
CA ARG A 28 -11.05 -5.79 10.94
C ARG A 28 -11.60 -4.38 10.85
N VAL A 29 -11.19 -3.64 9.83
CA VAL A 29 -11.72 -2.30 9.60
C VAL A 29 -13.23 -2.39 9.38
N ASP A 30 -13.67 -3.33 8.55
CA ASP A 30 -15.08 -3.47 8.19
C ASP A 30 -15.96 -3.85 9.39
N ARG A 31 -15.41 -4.57 10.36
CA ARG A 31 -16.20 -5.03 11.51
C ARG A 31 -16.38 -3.96 12.58
N HIS A 32 -15.59 -2.90 12.55
CA HIS A 32 -15.65 -1.88 13.60
C HIS A 32 -16.50 -0.70 13.15
N GLU A 33 -17.01 0.01 14.12
CA GLU A 33 -17.87 1.18 13.85
C GLU A 33 -17.02 2.40 13.56
N GLY A 34 -17.64 3.36 12.90
CA GLY A 34 -17.02 4.63 12.61
C GLY A 34 -16.77 4.82 11.13
N GLU A 35 -16.25 5.98 10.80
CA GLU A 35 -15.95 6.34 9.43
C GLU A 35 -14.53 5.93 9.08
N VAL A 36 -14.32 5.48 7.86
CA VAL A 36 -12.96 5.27 7.37
C VAL A 36 -12.31 6.62 7.09
N ASP A 37 -11.00 6.68 7.23
CA ASP A 37 -10.29 7.92 6.96
C ASP A 37 -9.44 7.79 5.68
N PHE A 38 -8.62 8.81 5.44
CA PHE A 38 -7.81 8.88 4.22
C PHE A 38 -6.86 7.68 4.06
N ARG A 39 -6.47 7.04 5.17
CA ARG A 39 -5.57 5.88 5.09
C ARG A 39 -6.26 4.70 4.41
N HIS A 40 -7.54 4.52 4.64
CA HIS A 40 -8.30 3.46 3.97
C HIS A 40 -8.33 3.70 2.46
N ARG A 41 -8.63 4.93 2.04
CA ARG A 41 -8.65 5.27 0.61
C ARG A 41 -7.27 5.11 -0.02
N GLY A 42 -6.23 5.58 0.69
CA GLY A 42 -4.86 5.45 0.21
C GLY A 42 -4.44 4.01 0.04
N PHE A 43 -4.83 3.16 1.00
CA PHE A 43 -4.52 1.73 0.94
C PHE A 43 -5.17 1.06 -0.28
N LEU A 44 -6.45 1.35 -0.52
CA LEU A 44 -7.15 0.78 -1.68
C LEU A 44 -6.56 1.26 -2.99
N LYS A 45 -6.18 2.54 -3.08
CA LYS A 45 -5.50 3.05 -4.27
C LYS A 45 -4.16 2.37 -4.50
N ALA A 46 -3.43 2.10 -3.43
CA ALA A 46 -2.15 1.40 -3.55
C ALA A 46 -2.35 -0.02 -4.06
N MET A 47 -3.41 -0.69 -3.61
CA MET A 47 -3.72 -2.02 -4.12
C MET A 47 -4.04 -1.99 -5.61
N GLU A 48 -4.80 -0.99 -6.06
CA GLU A 48 -5.07 -0.82 -7.49
C GLU A 48 -3.79 -0.59 -8.27
N ALA A 49 -2.92 0.27 -7.76
CA ALA A 49 -1.64 0.55 -8.40
C ALA A 49 -0.76 -0.69 -8.50
N MET A 50 -0.83 -1.56 -7.49
CA MET A 50 -0.09 -2.81 -7.51
C MET A 50 -0.55 -3.73 -8.64
N LEU A 51 -1.86 -3.79 -8.88
CA LEU A 51 -2.41 -4.66 -9.91
C LEU A 51 -2.27 -4.09 -11.30
N ASP A 52 -2.27 -2.77 -11.42
CA ASP A 52 -2.17 -2.08 -12.71
C ASP A 52 -1.18 -0.92 -12.60
N PRO A 53 0.13 -1.22 -12.56
CA PRO A 53 1.14 -0.20 -12.29
C PRO A 53 1.53 0.66 -13.49
N GLY A 54 1.01 0.38 -14.68
CA GLY A 54 1.45 1.07 -15.88
C GLY A 54 2.86 0.65 -16.24
N ASP A 55 3.74 1.61 -16.50
CA ASP A 55 5.11 1.33 -16.89
C ASP A 55 6.07 1.19 -15.69
N ASP A 56 5.60 1.47 -14.49
CA ASP A 56 6.43 1.44 -13.30
C ASP A 56 6.55 0.02 -12.72
N PRO A 57 7.64 -0.29 -12.03
CA PRO A 57 7.65 -1.47 -11.17
C PRO A 57 6.54 -1.38 -10.13
N ARG A 58 5.97 -2.53 -9.77
CA ARG A 58 4.83 -2.55 -8.85
C ARG A 58 5.16 -1.94 -7.49
N ALA A 59 6.34 -2.23 -6.95
CA ALA A 59 6.73 -1.67 -5.65
C ALA A 59 6.81 -0.14 -5.70
N LYS A 60 7.31 0.40 -6.81
CA LYS A 60 7.37 1.85 -6.97
C LYS A 60 5.96 2.44 -7.03
N ALA A 61 5.06 1.82 -7.79
CA ALA A 61 3.70 2.30 -7.92
C ALA A 61 2.98 2.32 -6.56
N VAL A 62 3.17 1.29 -5.76
CA VAL A 62 2.57 1.22 -4.43
C VAL A 62 3.15 2.29 -3.50
N LEU A 63 4.47 2.43 -3.51
CA LEU A 63 5.12 3.44 -2.68
C LEU A 63 4.66 4.85 -3.05
N ASP A 64 4.55 5.13 -4.34
CA ASP A 64 4.08 6.43 -4.81
C ASP A 64 2.64 6.68 -4.37
N ALA A 65 1.80 5.67 -4.45
CA ALA A 65 0.41 5.80 -4.04
C ALA A 65 0.26 6.05 -2.53
N LEU A 66 1.17 5.49 -1.74
CA LEU A 66 1.14 5.66 -0.28
C LEU A 66 1.89 6.89 0.19
N SER A 67 2.68 7.51 -0.68
CA SER A 67 3.46 8.67 -0.30
C SER A 67 2.65 9.95 -0.43
N ASP A 68 2.93 10.90 0.43
CA ASP A 68 2.32 12.22 0.34
C ASP A 68 3.22 13.08 -0.55
N HIS A 69 2.67 13.49 -1.69
CA HIS A 69 3.43 14.25 -2.69
C HIS A 69 3.30 15.77 -2.53
N SER A 70 2.67 16.22 -1.46
CA SER A 70 2.53 17.66 -1.26
C SER A 70 3.90 18.28 -1.03
N VAL A 71 4.03 19.56 -1.42
CA VAL A 71 5.30 20.29 -1.30
C VAL A 71 5.27 21.24 -0.11
N GLU A 72 4.68 20.79 0.96
CA GLU A 72 4.53 21.58 2.17
C GLU A 72 5.87 21.80 2.88
N PRO A 73 5.93 22.81 3.76
CA PRO A 73 7.14 23.05 4.55
C PRO A 73 7.57 21.84 5.36
N ALA A 74 8.84 21.85 5.75
CA ALA A 74 9.47 20.70 6.39
C ALA A 74 8.75 20.20 7.63
N ASP A 75 8.22 21.09 8.44
CA ASP A 75 7.51 20.67 9.64
C ASP A 75 6.23 19.89 9.31
N LYS A 76 5.55 20.27 8.25
CA LYS A 76 4.40 19.53 7.78
C LYS A 76 4.80 18.19 7.17
N ALA A 77 5.91 18.18 6.46
CA ALA A 77 6.41 16.95 5.88
C ALA A 77 6.67 15.89 6.94
N THR A 78 7.17 16.30 8.09
CA THR A 78 7.40 15.38 9.20
C THR A 78 6.10 14.75 9.68
N ILE A 79 5.04 15.53 9.74
CA ILE A 79 3.73 15.01 10.15
C ILE A 79 3.19 14.04 9.10
N GLN A 80 3.37 14.34 7.83
CA GLN A 80 2.88 13.49 6.74
C GLN A 80 3.49 12.11 6.79
N PHE A 81 4.77 12.00 7.09
CA PHE A 81 5.41 10.69 7.17
C PHE A 81 4.80 9.80 8.25
N ALA A 82 4.24 10.39 9.28
CA ALA A 82 3.67 9.61 10.36
C ALA A 82 2.39 8.88 9.96
N TYR A 83 1.75 9.27 8.88
CA TYR A 83 0.47 8.67 8.48
C TYR A 83 0.60 7.53 7.49
N GLY A 84 1.66 7.48 6.72
CA GLY A 84 1.87 6.40 5.75
C GLY A 84 0.99 6.46 4.52
N ALA A 85 0.20 7.53 4.34
CA ALA A 85 -0.66 7.69 3.17
C ALA A 85 -0.97 9.17 2.97
N PRO A 86 -1.28 9.58 1.72
CA PRO A 86 -1.62 10.97 1.45
C PRO A 86 -2.92 11.38 2.14
N GLN A 87 -2.92 12.55 2.72
CA GLN A 87 -4.10 13.06 3.42
C GLN A 87 -5.13 13.70 2.49
N ASP A 88 -4.73 14.05 1.29
CA ASP A 88 -5.57 14.78 0.33
C ASP A 88 -6.31 13.85 -0.63
N GLN A 89 -6.89 12.82 -0.13
CA GLN A 89 -7.57 11.84 -0.99
C GLN A 89 -9.08 11.95 -0.91
#